data_a5f7cbecd5897cd7441321bd85f7793c
#
_entry.id   a5f7cbecd5897cd7441321bd85f7793c
#
_cell.length_a   1.000
_cell.length_b   1.000
_cell.length_c   1.000
_cell.angle_alpha   90.00
_cell.angle_beta   90.00
_cell.angle_gamma   90.00
#
_symmetry.space_group_name_H-M   'P 1'
#
loop_
_entity.id
_entity.type
_entity.pdbx_description
1 polymer ?
#
loop_
_entity_poly.entity_id
_entity_poly.type
_entity_poly.pdbx_seq_one_letter_code
_entity_poly.pdbx_strand_id
1 'polypeptide(L)'
;DESGETTGADIVYLTLGKLTRRLARYCDGEEVDIWGPLGNGFPPLPTEHVIMVAGGIGQTPFLALGQEYLGLRQYGDPPRHVPRAKRVTLCYGVRSAELLAGVPDFISAGFEVRISSDDGTVGHHGYVTDLLGRVLDQTRGQDRLVVCCGPEPMMHAVADLCRLNETRCIASLETPMACGIGICFSCVAKVLQPDGSWDWKRTCVEGPVFDAEKIVW
;
A
#
# COMPACT_ATOMS: atom_id res chain seq x y z
N ASP A 1 5.99 16.62 -15.18
CA ASP A 1 6.06 18.08 -15.27
C ASP A 1 4.67 18.68 -15.57
N GLU A 2 4.59 19.98 -15.76
CA GLU A 2 3.32 20.69 -16.06
C GLU A 2 2.73 20.29 -17.43
N SER A 3 3.49 19.68 -18.33
CA SER A 3 3.02 19.14 -19.61
C SER A 3 2.32 17.78 -19.48
N GLY A 4 2.41 17.13 -18.34
CA GLY A 4 1.94 15.77 -18.10
C GLY A 4 2.87 14.67 -18.62
N GLU A 5 4.03 15.01 -19.15
CA GLU A 5 5.06 14.04 -19.53
C GLU A 5 5.79 13.50 -18.28
N THR A 6 6.02 12.20 -18.26
CA THR A 6 6.82 11.56 -17.21
C THR A 6 8.29 11.87 -17.45
N THR A 7 8.86 12.70 -16.57
CA THR A 7 10.27 13.13 -16.67
C THR A 7 11.19 12.34 -15.75
N GLY A 8 10.64 11.53 -14.86
CA GLY A 8 11.42 10.75 -13.89
C GLY A 8 10.54 9.87 -13.01
N ALA A 9 11.19 9.15 -12.11
CA ALA A 9 10.55 8.33 -11.09
C ALA A 9 11.19 8.57 -9.73
N ASP A 10 10.40 8.75 -8.70
CA ASP A 10 10.85 8.83 -7.33
C ASP A 10 10.90 7.42 -6.72
N ILE A 11 12.01 7.07 -6.09
CA ILE A 11 12.20 5.80 -5.41
C ILE A 11 12.31 6.04 -3.90
N VAL A 12 11.38 5.48 -3.15
CA VAL A 12 11.41 5.51 -1.68
C VAL A 12 11.85 4.14 -1.16
N TYR A 13 12.87 4.10 -0.33
CA TYR A 13 13.44 2.85 0.18
C TYR A 13 13.99 3.00 1.59
N LEU A 14 14.08 1.87 2.30
CA LEU A 14 14.76 1.79 3.60
C LEU A 14 16.23 1.37 3.41
N THR A 15 17.13 2.04 4.12
CA THR A 15 18.57 1.75 4.07
C THR A 15 18.92 0.55 4.95
N LEU A 16 18.56 -0.66 4.51
CA LEU A 16 18.70 -1.91 5.29
C LEU A 16 19.84 -2.82 4.81
N GLY A 17 19.97 -3.02 3.51
CA GLY A 17 20.91 -4.00 2.91
C GLY A 17 22.09 -3.36 2.20
N LYS A 18 22.93 -4.19 1.57
CA LYS A 18 24.12 -3.73 0.81
C LYS A 18 23.74 -2.79 -0.34
N LEU A 19 22.68 -3.14 -1.10
CA LEU A 19 22.21 -2.36 -2.25
C LEU A 19 21.69 -0.99 -1.80
N THR A 20 20.74 -0.95 -0.87
CA THR A 20 20.14 0.30 -0.41
C THR A 20 21.12 1.21 0.33
N ARG A 21 22.11 0.64 1.05
CA ARG A 21 23.21 1.42 1.64
C ARG A 21 24.14 2.02 0.58
N ARG A 22 24.35 1.33 -0.55
CA ARG A 22 25.12 1.88 -1.66
C ARG A 22 24.32 2.98 -2.37
N LEU A 23 23.05 2.74 -2.66
CA LEU A 23 22.15 3.70 -3.30
C LEU A 23 22.07 5.02 -2.49
N ALA A 24 22.01 4.92 -1.16
CA ALA A 24 22.01 6.10 -0.27
C ALA A 24 23.29 6.96 -0.30
N ARG A 25 24.33 6.51 -0.99
CA ARG A 25 25.58 7.25 -1.18
C ARG A 25 25.74 7.82 -2.57
N TYR A 26 24.79 7.53 -3.46
CA TYR A 26 24.84 8.05 -4.83
C TYR A 26 24.63 9.55 -4.83
N CYS A 27 25.32 10.20 -5.73
CA CYS A 27 25.26 11.64 -5.97
C CYS A 27 24.60 11.92 -7.32
N ASP A 28 24.27 13.19 -7.55
CA ASP A 28 23.70 13.65 -8.81
C ASP A 28 24.60 13.25 -10.00
N GLY A 29 23.98 12.68 -11.03
CA GLY A 29 24.66 12.21 -12.24
C GLY A 29 25.10 10.74 -12.20
N GLU A 30 24.94 10.03 -11.10
CA GLU A 30 25.15 8.58 -11.07
C GLU A 30 23.95 7.83 -11.64
N GLU A 31 24.22 6.81 -12.47
CA GLU A 31 23.19 6.04 -13.16
C GLU A 31 22.74 4.83 -12.34
N VAL A 32 21.44 4.53 -12.40
CA VAL A 32 20.80 3.36 -11.79
C VAL A 32 19.94 2.66 -12.82
N ASP A 33 20.17 1.37 -13.01
CA ASP A 33 19.30 0.54 -13.82
C ASP A 33 18.06 0.15 -13.04
N ILE A 34 16.87 0.46 -13.59
CA ILE A 34 15.58 0.12 -12.98
C ILE A 34 14.90 -0.95 -13.82
N TRP A 35 14.52 -2.04 -13.18
CA TRP A 35 13.76 -3.14 -13.78
C TRP A 35 12.30 -3.08 -13.35
N GLY A 36 11.39 -2.86 -14.30
CA GLY A 36 9.95 -2.77 -14.03
C GLY A 36 9.17 -2.11 -15.18
N PRO A 37 7.87 -1.86 -15.01
CA PRO A 37 7.06 -2.22 -13.82
C PRO A 37 6.84 -3.74 -13.70
N LEU A 38 6.74 -4.24 -12.46
CA LEU A 38 6.56 -5.66 -12.16
C LEU A 38 5.22 -5.91 -11.45
N GLY A 39 4.64 -7.08 -11.71
CA GLY A 39 3.42 -7.50 -11.05
C GLY A 39 2.18 -6.69 -11.44
N ASN A 40 1.23 -6.66 -10.51
CA ASN A 40 -0.02 -5.93 -10.65
C ASN A 40 -0.06 -4.69 -9.73
N GLY A 41 -1.10 -3.86 -9.89
CA GLY A 41 -1.40 -2.74 -8.99
C GLY A 41 -2.74 -2.93 -8.28
N PHE A 42 -3.09 -2.00 -7.40
CA PHE A 42 -4.40 -2.00 -6.77
C PHE A 42 -5.51 -1.91 -7.82
N PRO A 43 -6.50 -2.84 -7.81
CA PRO A 43 -7.60 -2.82 -8.77
C PRO A 43 -8.51 -1.59 -8.52
N PRO A 44 -9.05 -0.97 -9.59
CA PRO A 44 -9.95 0.18 -9.47
C PRO A 44 -11.36 -0.27 -9.07
N LEU A 45 -11.53 -0.71 -7.83
CA LEU A 45 -12.81 -1.18 -7.32
C LEU A 45 -13.73 -0.01 -6.94
N PRO A 46 -15.01 -0.03 -7.34
CA PRO A 46 -15.97 1.00 -6.96
C PRO A 46 -16.20 0.96 -5.45
N THR A 47 -16.18 2.13 -4.84
CA THR A 47 -16.50 2.34 -3.42
C THR A 47 -16.74 3.82 -3.13
N GLU A 48 -17.53 4.13 -2.12
CA GLU A 48 -17.73 5.50 -1.66
C GLU A 48 -16.61 5.98 -0.73
N HIS A 49 -15.98 5.07 0.04
CA HIS A 49 -14.94 5.40 1.00
C HIS A 49 -13.76 4.43 0.87
N VAL A 50 -12.59 4.95 0.51
CA VAL A 50 -11.34 4.19 0.54
C VAL A 50 -10.63 4.44 1.87
N ILE A 51 -10.34 3.36 2.58
CA ILE A 51 -9.58 3.39 3.83
C ILE A 51 -8.22 2.73 3.57
N MET A 52 -7.17 3.51 3.63
CA MET A 52 -5.80 3.08 3.39
C MET A 52 -5.10 2.84 4.72
N VAL A 53 -4.49 1.66 4.91
CA VAL A 53 -3.80 1.28 6.14
C VAL A 53 -2.34 1.03 5.85
N ALA A 54 -1.49 1.91 6.32
CA ALA A 54 -0.04 1.90 6.07
C ALA A 54 0.75 1.57 7.33
N GLY A 55 1.75 0.70 7.19
CA GLY A 55 2.79 0.48 8.19
C GLY A 55 4.16 0.95 7.68
N GLY A 56 4.74 1.97 8.29
CA GLY A 56 6.03 2.51 7.89
C GLY A 56 6.07 2.91 6.41
N ILE A 57 7.04 2.40 5.66
CA ILE A 57 7.22 2.70 4.22
C ILE A 57 6.03 2.23 3.35
N GLY A 58 5.17 1.34 3.85
CA GLY A 58 3.98 0.88 3.13
C GLY A 58 2.98 1.99 2.77
N GLN A 59 3.19 3.22 3.21
CA GLN A 59 2.39 4.38 2.79
C GLN A 59 2.66 4.81 1.33
N THR A 60 3.80 4.43 0.75
CA THR A 60 4.28 4.96 -0.54
C THR A 60 3.32 4.78 -1.72
N PRO A 61 2.61 3.66 -1.92
CA PRO A 61 1.67 3.52 -3.03
C PRO A 61 0.37 4.30 -2.84
N PHE A 62 0.09 4.80 -1.63
CA PHE A 62 -1.24 5.31 -1.29
C PHE A 62 -1.49 6.74 -1.74
N LEU A 63 -0.44 7.57 -1.88
CA LEU A 63 -0.64 8.93 -2.39
C LEU A 63 -1.20 8.90 -3.82
N ALA A 64 -0.55 8.15 -4.71
CA ALA A 64 -1.00 8.02 -6.09
C ALA A 64 -2.39 7.37 -6.17
N LEU A 65 -2.60 6.25 -5.46
CA LEU A 65 -3.89 5.55 -5.45
C LEU A 65 -5.03 6.45 -4.96
N GLY A 66 -4.82 7.20 -3.89
CA GLY A 66 -5.86 8.07 -3.35
C GLY A 66 -6.13 9.29 -4.23
N GLN A 67 -5.11 9.85 -4.88
CA GLN A 67 -5.30 10.90 -5.88
C GLN A 67 -6.16 10.42 -7.07
N GLU A 68 -6.02 9.17 -7.51
CA GLU A 68 -6.91 8.59 -8.52
C GLU A 68 -8.35 8.48 -8.02
N TYR A 69 -8.57 7.93 -6.81
CA TYR A 69 -9.91 7.82 -6.23
C TYR A 69 -10.58 9.16 -5.96
N LEU A 70 -9.81 10.20 -5.65
CA LEU A 70 -10.34 11.57 -5.53
C LEU A 70 -10.52 12.25 -6.89
N GLY A 71 -10.03 11.63 -7.99
CA GLY A 71 -10.09 12.16 -9.34
C GLY A 71 -9.20 13.39 -9.56
N LEU A 72 -8.11 13.50 -8.78
CA LEU A 72 -7.11 14.56 -8.88
C LEU A 72 -6.06 14.27 -9.95
N ARG A 73 -5.74 12.99 -10.16
CA ARG A 73 -4.78 12.51 -11.16
C ARG A 73 -5.26 11.23 -11.81
N GLN A 74 -4.75 10.96 -13.01
CA GLN A 74 -4.90 9.69 -13.71
C GLN A 74 -3.50 9.17 -14.04
N TYR A 75 -3.31 7.87 -13.91
CA TYR A 75 -2.04 7.20 -14.18
C TYR A 75 -2.22 6.11 -15.24
N GLY A 76 -1.10 5.74 -15.88
CA GLY A 76 -1.06 4.72 -16.91
C GLY A 76 -1.11 5.30 -18.33
N ASP A 77 -0.63 4.52 -19.30
CA ASP A 77 -0.72 4.82 -20.72
C ASP A 77 -1.24 3.56 -21.46
N PRO A 78 -2.51 3.59 -21.93
CA PRO A 78 -3.51 4.64 -21.74
C PRO A 78 -3.91 4.82 -20.26
N PRO A 79 -4.41 6.03 -19.89
CA PRO A 79 -4.85 6.28 -18.50
C PRO A 79 -5.95 5.32 -18.06
N ARG A 80 -5.79 4.73 -16.88
CA ARG A 80 -6.81 3.84 -16.32
C ARG A 80 -7.98 4.63 -15.72
N HIS A 81 -9.17 4.10 -15.86
CA HIS A 81 -10.35 4.68 -15.21
C HIS A 81 -10.51 4.12 -13.79
N VAL A 82 -10.46 5.00 -12.79
CA VAL A 82 -10.73 4.66 -11.38
C VAL A 82 -12.04 5.33 -10.97
N PRO A 83 -13.02 4.56 -10.44
CA PRO A 83 -14.26 5.13 -9.93
C PRO A 83 -13.98 6.13 -8.80
N ARG A 84 -14.61 7.29 -8.82
CA ARG A 84 -14.42 8.30 -7.78
C ARG A 84 -15.01 7.87 -6.46
N ALA A 85 -14.22 7.96 -5.40
CA ALA A 85 -14.67 7.87 -4.03
C ALA A 85 -15.08 9.25 -3.51
N LYS A 86 -16.01 9.27 -2.55
CA LYS A 86 -16.40 10.50 -1.85
C LYS A 86 -15.37 10.90 -0.79
N ARG A 87 -14.62 9.91 -0.28
CA ARG A 87 -13.71 10.07 0.86
C ARG A 87 -12.54 9.11 0.78
N VAL A 88 -11.36 9.61 1.16
CA VAL A 88 -10.14 8.81 1.34
C VAL A 88 -9.60 9.07 2.75
N THR A 89 -9.44 8.01 3.54
CA THR A 89 -8.85 8.06 4.88
C THR A 89 -7.55 7.27 4.88
N LEU A 90 -6.46 7.86 5.36
CA LEU A 90 -5.19 7.19 5.60
C LEU A 90 -5.01 6.94 7.10
N CYS A 91 -4.97 5.68 7.51
CA CYS A 91 -4.48 5.25 8.80
C CYS A 91 -3.00 4.89 8.65
N TYR A 92 -2.12 5.67 9.27
CA TYR A 92 -0.67 5.54 9.11
C TYR A 92 0.01 5.23 10.44
N GLY A 93 0.56 4.02 10.56
CA GLY A 93 1.28 3.52 11.73
C GLY A 93 2.79 3.57 11.52
N VAL A 94 3.51 4.07 12.51
CA VAL A 94 4.97 4.08 12.58
C VAL A 94 5.44 3.61 13.95
N ARG A 95 6.72 3.24 14.09
CA ARG A 95 7.29 2.93 15.41
C ARG A 95 7.46 4.19 16.26
N SER A 96 7.95 5.27 15.65
CA SER A 96 8.21 6.56 16.30
C SER A 96 8.00 7.71 15.32
N ALA A 97 7.88 8.93 15.83
CA ALA A 97 7.73 10.15 15.03
C ALA A 97 8.85 10.37 13.99
N GLU A 98 10.07 9.90 14.28
CA GLU A 98 11.24 10.04 13.39
C GLU A 98 11.07 9.27 12.06
N LEU A 99 10.20 8.24 12.05
CA LEU A 99 9.94 7.41 10.87
C LEU A 99 8.73 7.91 10.06
N LEU A 100 8.10 9.00 10.50
CA LEU A 100 6.95 9.57 9.82
C LEU A 100 7.40 10.35 8.59
N ALA A 101 6.84 10.03 7.42
CA ALA A 101 7.20 10.66 6.16
C ALA A 101 5.98 10.94 5.28
N GLY A 102 6.04 12.01 4.46
CA GLY A 102 5.06 12.31 3.41
C GLY A 102 3.69 12.80 3.89
N VAL A 103 3.45 13.00 5.18
CA VAL A 103 2.15 13.41 5.73
C VAL A 103 1.60 14.70 5.09
N PRO A 104 2.40 15.76 4.85
CA PRO A 104 1.92 16.98 4.21
C PRO A 104 1.33 16.72 2.82
N ASP A 105 1.89 15.79 2.04
CA ASP A 105 1.43 15.48 0.68
C ASP A 105 0.04 14.86 0.70
N PHE A 106 -0.22 13.93 1.64
CA PHE A 106 -1.54 13.34 1.84
C PHE A 106 -2.59 14.37 2.26
N ILE A 107 -2.24 15.26 3.21
CA ILE A 107 -3.14 16.34 3.66
C ILE A 107 -3.45 17.29 2.51
N SER A 108 -2.43 17.69 1.74
CA SER A 108 -2.59 18.59 0.59
C SER A 108 -3.44 17.98 -0.53
N ALA A 109 -3.40 16.66 -0.67
CA ALA A 109 -4.26 15.92 -1.59
C ALA A 109 -5.70 15.71 -1.07
N GLY A 110 -6.02 16.17 0.14
CA GLY A 110 -7.39 16.11 0.71
C GLY A 110 -7.71 14.81 1.42
N PHE A 111 -6.70 14.04 1.85
CA PHE A 111 -6.94 12.84 2.64
C PHE A 111 -7.26 13.19 4.09
N GLU A 112 -8.12 12.41 4.70
CA GLU A 112 -8.24 12.37 6.16
C GLU A 112 -7.12 11.51 6.72
N VAL A 113 -6.11 12.13 7.33
CA VAL A 113 -4.93 11.42 7.87
C VAL A 113 -5.10 11.17 9.36
N ARG A 114 -4.92 9.91 9.77
CA ARG A 114 -4.88 9.45 11.16
C ARG A 114 -3.55 8.74 11.42
N ILE A 115 -2.85 9.14 12.46
CA ILE A 115 -1.49 8.66 12.74
C ILE A 115 -1.50 7.92 14.07
N SER A 116 -0.77 6.79 14.11
CA SER A 116 -0.40 6.10 15.35
C SER A 116 1.10 5.85 15.41
N SER A 117 1.62 5.79 16.63
CA SER A 117 3.00 5.35 16.87
C SER A 117 3.06 4.34 18.01
N ASP A 118 3.94 3.35 17.87
CA ASP A 118 4.10 2.29 18.87
C ASP A 118 4.62 2.85 20.21
N ASP A 119 5.47 3.88 20.15
CA ASP A 119 6.08 4.52 21.32
C ASP A 119 5.29 5.73 21.86
N GLY A 120 4.20 6.12 21.20
CA GLY A 120 3.37 7.27 21.61
C GLY A 120 3.96 8.64 21.32
N THR A 121 5.05 8.74 20.55
CA THR A 121 5.72 10.03 20.26
C THR A 121 4.94 10.88 19.26
N VAL A 122 4.00 10.30 18.50
CA VAL A 122 3.11 11.02 17.57
C VAL A 122 1.76 10.31 17.43
N GLY A 123 0.69 11.09 17.37
CA GLY A 123 -0.65 10.59 17.12
C GLY A 123 -1.22 9.69 18.24
N HIS A 124 -1.92 8.63 17.86
CA HIS A 124 -2.43 7.64 18.80
C HIS A 124 -1.28 6.73 19.28
N HIS A 125 -1.13 6.57 20.58
CA HIS A 125 -0.21 5.57 21.17
C HIS A 125 -0.85 4.19 21.05
N GLY A 126 -0.34 3.36 20.14
CA GLY A 126 -0.87 2.04 19.83
C GLY A 126 -0.72 1.67 18.35
N TYR A 127 -1.39 0.61 17.96
CA TYR A 127 -1.28 0.07 16.60
C TYR A 127 -2.21 0.78 15.62
N VAL A 128 -1.83 0.74 14.35
CA VAL A 128 -2.65 1.29 13.27
C VAL A 128 -4.01 0.60 13.13
N THR A 129 -4.13 -0.65 13.58
CA THR A 129 -5.39 -1.38 13.66
C THR A 129 -6.40 -0.75 14.62
N ASP A 130 -5.95 -0.05 15.66
CA ASP A 130 -6.83 0.70 16.55
C ASP A 130 -7.50 1.87 15.81
N LEU A 131 -6.74 2.53 14.93
CA LEU A 131 -7.26 3.59 14.07
C LEU A 131 -8.27 3.03 13.07
N LEU A 132 -7.91 1.91 12.42
CA LEU A 132 -8.82 1.23 11.49
C LEU A 132 -10.13 0.83 12.18
N GLY A 133 -10.06 0.22 13.35
CA GLY A 133 -11.25 -0.18 14.12
C GLY A 133 -12.19 1.00 14.35
N ARG A 134 -11.65 2.15 14.78
CA ARG A 134 -12.44 3.38 14.97
C ARG A 134 -13.07 3.89 13.68
N VAL A 135 -12.34 3.82 12.53
CA VAL A 135 -12.90 4.20 11.23
C VAL A 135 -14.02 3.27 10.82
N LEU A 136 -13.82 1.95 10.98
CA LEU A 136 -14.82 0.93 10.66
C LEU A 136 -16.09 1.10 11.47
N ASP A 137 -15.98 1.39 12.77
CA ASP A 137 -17.13 1.65 13.64
C ASP A 137 -17.88 2.93 13.23
N GLN A 138 -17.16 4.02 12.93
CA GLN A 138 -17.73 5.30 12.51
C GLN A 138 -18.43 5.23 11.14
N THR A 139 -18.05 4.28 10.30
CA THR A 139 -18.54 4.13 8.93
C THR A 139 -19.36 2.84 8.72
N ARG A 140 -19.89 2.28 9.80
CA ARG A 140 -20.72 1.07 9.75
C ARG A 140 -21.91 1.25 8.81
N GLY A 141 -22.13 0.27 7.93
CA GLY A 141 -23.20 0.30 6.94
C GLY A 141 -22.93 1.18 5.70
N GLN A 142 -21.75 1.81 5.60
CA GLN A 142 -21.34 2.53 4.40
C GLN A 142 -20.60 1.60 3.42
N ASP A 143 -20.65 1.90 2.12
CA ASP A 143 -19.82 1.24 1.12
C ASP A 143 -18.37 1.69 1.28
N ARG A 144 -17.48 0.74 1.59
CA ARG A 144 -16.08 0.99 1.93
C ARG A 144 -15.17 -0.11 1.42
N LEU A 145 -13.96 0.30 1.06
CA LEU A 145 -12.86 -0.56 0.66
C LEU A 145 -11.65 -0.27 1.54
N VAL A 146 -11.09 -1.29 2.15
CA VAL A 146 -9.80 -1.19 2.85
C VAL A 146 -8.70 -1.66 1.90
N VAL A 147 -7.61 -0.89 1.83
CA VAL A 147 -6.37 -1.29 1.18
C VAL A 147 -5.24 -1.19 2.19
N CYS A 148 -4.35 -2.18 2.26
CA CYS A 148 -3.26 -2.16 3.21
C CYS A 148 -1.91 -2.52 2.58
N CYS A 149 -0.85 -1.92 3.13
CA CYS A 149 0.54 -2.19 2.79
C CYS A 149 1.44 -1.92 4.01
N GLY A 150 2.34 -2.83 4.31
CA GLY A 150 3.25 -2.73 5.45
C GLY A 150 3.72 -4.09 5.93
N PRO A 151 4.17 -4.22 7.19
CA PRO A 151 4.61 -5.49 7.76
C PRO A 151 3.51 -6.56 7.71
N GLU A 152 3.90 -7.80 7.39
CA GLU A 152 2.96 -8.92 7.26
C GLU A 152 2.05 -9.11 8.49
N PRO A 153 2.55 -9.07 9.75
CA PRO A 153 1.68 -9.19 10.92
C PRO A 153 0.62 -8.08 11.01
N MET A 154 0.96 -6.86 10.57
CA MET A 154 0.01 -5.75 10.50
C MET A 154 -1.08 -6.03 9.46
N MET A 155 -0.69 -6.46 8.25
CA MET A 155 -1.65 -6.73 7.17
C MET A 155 -2.58 -7.89 7.52
N HIS A 156 -2.07 -8.94 8.19
CA HIS A 156 -2.88 -10.03 8.72
C HIS A 156 -3.93 -9.52 9.73
N ALA A 157 -3.51 -8.71 10.71
CA ALA A 157 -4.43 -8.12 11.69
C ALA A 157 -5.48 -7.19 11.03
N VAL A 158 -5.09 -6.45 9.99
CA VAL A 158 -6.01 -5.63 9.18
C VAL A 158 -7.02 -6.52 8.45
N ALA A 159 -6.58 -7.62 7.83
CA ALA A 159 -7.45 -8.56 7.13
C ALA A 159 -8.48 -9.20 8.08
N ASP A 160 -8.05 -9.63 9.27
CA ASP A 160 -8.94 -10.17 10.30
C ASP A 160 -9.98 -9.15 10.76
N LEU A 161 -9.56 -7.91 10.98
CA LEU A 161 -10.47 -6.84 11.37
C LEU A 161 -11.51 -6.54 10.28
N CYS A 162 -11.08 -6.53 9.01
CA CYS A 162 -11.97 -6.34 7.88
C CYS A 162 -12.98 -7.49 7.73
N ARG A 163 -12.53 -8.73 7.89
CA ARG A 163 -13.38 -9.93 7.86
C ARG A 163 -14.46 -9.87 8.94
N LEU A 164 -14.10 -9.47 10.18
CA LEU A 164 -15.04 -9.30 11.30
C LEU A 164 -16.08 -8.19 11.04
N ASN A 165 -15.75 -7.22 10.21
CA ASN A 165 -16.59 -6.08 9.85
C ASN A 165 -17.22 -6.20 8.46
N GLU A 166 -17.17 -7.38 7.83
CA GLU A 166 -17.73 -7.65 6.49
C GLU A 166 -17.30 -6.60 5.45
N THR A 167 -16.01 -6.21 5.51
CA THR A 167 -15.44 -5.15 4.69
C THR A 167 -14.39 -5.72 3.74
N ARG A 168 -14.51 -5.42 2.44
CA ARG A 168 -13.50 -5.83 1.45
C ARG A 168 -12.13 -5.28 1.81
N CYS A 169 -11.11 -6.13 1.73
CA CYS A 169 -9.73 -5.77 2.02
C CYS A 169 -8.78 -6.27 0.92
N ILE A 170 -7.93 -5.38 0.44
CA ILE A 170 -6.89 -5.67 -0.56
C ILE A 170 -5.53 -5.39 0.08
N ALA A 171 -4.62 -6.35 0.03
CA ALA A 171 -3.29 -6.23 0.61
C ALA A 171 -2.21 -6.23 -0.47
N SER A 172 -1.22 -5.34 -0.33
CA SER A 172 -0.01 -5.33 -1.15
C SER A 172 1.12 -5.97 -0.36
N LEU A 173 1.50 -7.18 -0.75
CA LEU A 173 2.50 -7.99 -0.05
C LEU A 173 3.93 -7.58 -0.46
N GLU A 174 4.83 -7.62 0.51
CA GLU A 174 6.27 -7.56 0.27
C GLU A 174 6.87 -8.95 0.48
N THR A 175 7.61 -9.43 -0.51
CA THR A 175 8.32 -10.72 -0.44
C THR A 175 9.74 -10.57 -0.99
N PRO A 176 10.71 -11.38 -0.54
CA PRO A 176 12.04 -11.38 -1.11
C PRO A 176 12.00 -11.62 -2.61
N MET A 177 12.57 -10.72 -3.40
CA MET A 177 12.55 -10.78 -4.87
C MET A 177 13.97 -10.93 -5.40
N ALA A 178 14.22 -11.98 -6.20
CA ALA A 178 15.51 -12.22 -6.83
C ALA A 178 15.50 -11.86 -8.32
N CYS A 179 14.64 -12.46 -9.14
CA CYS A 179 14.65 -12.24 -10.59
C CYS A 179 13.67 -11.18 -11.09
N GLY A 180 12.54 -10.96 -10.42
CA GLY A 180 11.48 -10.04 -10.85
C GLY A 180 10.67 -10.46 -12.08
N ILE A 181 11.01 -11.55 -12.75
CA ILE A 181 10.40 -12.02 -14.01
C ILE A 181 9.66 -13.35 -13.87
N GLY A 182 9.47 -13.83 -12.64
CA GLY A 182 8.66 -15.03 -12.36
C GLY A 182 9.34 -16.39 -12.59
N ILE A 183 10.65 -16.44 -12.77
CA ILE A 183 11.39 -17.69 -13.07
C ILE A 183 11.88 -18.37 -11.78
N CYS A 184 12.38 -17.61 -10.80
CA CYS A 184 13.10 -18.19 -9.65
C CYS A 184 12.21 -18.67 -8.51
N PHE A 185 10.94 -18.31 -8.46
CA PHE A 185 9.97 -18.63 -7.40
C PHE A 185 10.42 -18.24 -5.98
N SER A 186 11.25 -17.21 -5.83
CA SER A 186 11.65 -16.70 -4.50
C SER A 186 10.61 -15.77 -3.87
N CYS A 187 9.80 -15.09 -4.70
CA CYS A 187 8.83 -14.11 -4.28
C CYS A 187 7.40 -14.68 -4.23
N VAL A 188 7.18 -15.74 -3.45
CA VAL A 188 5.89 -16.43 -3.43
C VAL A 188 5.08 -16.16 -2.17
N ALA A 189 3.77 -16.05 -2.33
CA ALA A 189 2.77 -16.03 -1.28
C ALA A 189 1.78 -17.19 -1.47
N LYS A 190 1.23 -17.70 -0.38
CA LYS A 190 0.16 -18.72 -0.43
C LYS A 190 -1.17 -18.04 -0.65
N VAL A 191 -1.91 -18.47 -1.68
CA VAL A 191 -3.20 -17.87 -2.03
C VAL A 191 -4.24 -18.97 -2.23
N LEU A 192 -5.39 -18.84 -1.58
CA LEU A 192 -6.53 -19.74 -1.69
C LEU A 192 -7.07 -19.75 -3.12
N GLN A 193 -7.41 -20.93 -3.59
CA GLN A 193 -8.00 -21.19 -4.89
C GLN A 193 -9.53 -21.37 -4.76
N PRO A 194 -10.30 -21.27 -5.86
CA PRO A 194 -11.76 -21.43 -5.83
C PRO A 194 -12.25 -22.80 -5.32
N ASP A 195 -11.43 -23.82 -5.39
CA ASP A 195 -11.72 -25.19 -4.89
C ASP A 195 -11.43 -25.39 -3.41
N GLY A 196 -10.97 -24.34 -2.71
CA GLY A 196 -10.60 -24.36 -1.30
C GLY A 196 -9.16 -24.86 -1.04
N SER A 197 -8.43 -25.29 -2.05
CA SER A 197 -7.00 -25.54 -1.96
C SER A 197 -6.22 -24.23 -1.91
N TRP A 198 -4.91 -24.28 -1.74
CA TRP A 198 -4.03 -23.11 -1.88
C TRP A 198 -2.90 -23.42 -2.87
N ASP A 199 -2.37 -22.35 -3.49
CA ASP A 199 -1.25 -22.44 -4.42
C ASP A 199 -0.27 -21.28 -4.17
N TRP A 200 0.98 -21.46 -4.58
CA TRP A 200 1.98 -20.42 -4.56
C TRP A 200 1.79 -19.44 -5.71
N LYS A 201 1.62 -18.16 -5.38
CA LYS A 201 1.56 -17.05 -6.36
C LYS A 201 2.78 -16.16 -6.21
N ARG A 202 3.39 -15.80 -7.34
CA ARG A 202 4.59 -14.95 -7.38
C ARG A 202 4.17 -13.48 -7.28
N THR A 203 4.66 -12.78 -6.29
CA THR A 203 4.33 -11.35 -6.11
C THR A 203 4.87 -10.47 -7.24
N CYS A 204 5.93 -10.90 -7.94
CA CYS A 204 6.46 -10.18 -9.10
C CYS A 204 5.66 -10.35 -10.40
N VAL A 205 4.69 -11.28 -10.46
CA VAL A 205 3.89 -11.56 -11.66
C VAL A 205 2.40 -11.51 -11.36
N GLU A 206 1.91 -12.36 -10.43
CA GLU A 206 0.49 -12.44 -10.06
C GLU A 206 0.10 -11.44 -8.96
N GLY A 207 1.08 -10.94 -8.19
CA GLY A 207 0.95 -9.90 -7.17
C GLY A 207 1.69 -8.61 -7.57
N PRO A 208 2.08 -7.77 -6.62
CA PRO A 208 2.03 -7.97 -5.14
C PRO A 208 0.66 -7.78 -4.50
N VAL A 209 -0.33 -7.31 -5.24
CA VAL A 209 -1.65 -6.95 -4.72
C VAL A 209 -2.60 -8.14 -4.83
N PHE A 210 -3.17 -8.54 -3.69
CA PHE A 210 -4.11 -9.66 -3.57
C PHE A 210 -5.32 -9.28 -2.72
N ASP A 211 -6.42 -9.99 -2.94
CA ASP A 211 -7.55 -10.00 -2.01
C ASP A 211 -7.08 -10.61 -0.68
N ALA A 212 -7.21 -9.84 0.41
CA ALA A 212 -6.68 -10.23 1.71
C ALA A 212 -7.37 -11.48 2.30
N GLU A 213 -8.62 -11.76 1.92
CA GLU A 213 -9.33 -12.99 2.31
C GLU A 213 -8.77 -14.24 1.65
N LYS A 214 -8.07 -14.09 0.53
CA LYS A 214 -7.45 -15.21 -0.19
C LYS A 214 -6.03 -15.50 0.25
N ILE A 215 -5.39 -14.64 1.03
CA ILE A 215 -4.03 -14.87 1.52
C ILE A 215 -4.08 -15.88 2.66
N VAL A 216 -3.22 -16.88 2.60
CA VAL A 216 -2.96 -17.80 3.71
C VAL A 216 -1.78 -17.23 4.50
N TRP A 217 -2.14 -16.44 5.49
CA TRP A 217 -1.19 -15.73 6.37
C TRP A 217 -0.31 -16.66 7.19
#